data_4ecc0c254fd7244ca3f5998f3d90df06
#
_entry.id   4ecc0c254fd7244ca3f5998f3d90df06
#
_cell.length_a   1.000
_cell.length_b   1.000
_cell.length_c   1.000
_cell.angle_alpha   90.00
_cell.angle_beta   90.00
_cell.angle_gamma   90.00
#
_symmetry.space_group_name_H-M   'P 1'
#
loop_
_entity.id
_entity.type
_entity.pdbx_description
1 polymer ?
#
loop_
_entity_poly.entity_id
_entity_poly.type
_entity_poly.pdbx_seq_one_letter_code
_entity_poly.pdbx_strand_id
1 'polypeptide(L)'
;MLAGKEIVGTIAVKDLAVARKFYEGTLGLKVQDDSGTEAHVYRSGDTRLIVYRSQYAGTNQATGLNLMVGADIDGIVRGLRDRGVKFEHYDMPGAKLEGDVHVMADMKIAWCKDPDGNILAFVGS
;
A
#
# COMPACT_ATOMS: atom_id res chain seq x y z
N MET A 1 2.34 -26.33 -11.84
CA MET A 1 2.21 -26.82 -10.47
C MET A 1 1.56 -25.82 -9.54
N LEU A 2 2.00 -24.56 -9.57
CA LEU A 2 1.48 -23.51 -8.67
C LEU A 2 0.51 -22.53 -9.35
N ALA A 3 0.29 -22.64 -10.64
CA ALA A 3 -0.52 -21.66 -11.39
C ALA A 3 -1.97 -21.54 -10.90
N GLY A 4 -2.52 -22.59 -10.29
CA GLY A 4 -3.87 -22.55 -9.72
C GLY A 4 -3.94 -22.17 -8.25
N LYS A 5 -2.82 -21.80 -7.65
CA LYS A 5 -2.76 -21.44 -6.23
C LYS A 5 -2.83 -19.93 -6.06
N GLU A 6 -3.47 -19.50 -4.99
CA GLU A 6 -3.58 -18.09 -4.63
C GLU A 6 -2.23 -17.56 -4.12
N ILE A 7 -1.89 -16.34 -4.52
CA ILE A 7 -0.74 -15.62 -3.98
C ILE A 7 -1.29 -14.52 -3.07
N VAL A 8 -0.83 -14.48 -1.84
CA VAL A 8 -1.27 -13.49 -0.87
C VAL A 8 -0.09 -12.56 -0.55
N GLY A 9 -0.32 -11.25 -0.66
CA GLY A 9 0.69 -10.25 -0.32
C GLY A 9 0.92 -10.20 1.19
N THR A 10 2.13 -9.84 1.58
CA THR A 10 2.52 -9.79 2.99
C THR A 10 3.33 -8.53 3.26
N ILE A 11 3.04 -7.84 4.36
CA ILE A 11 3.77 -6.66 4.82
C ILE A 11 4.20 -6.88 6.27
N ALA A 12 5.46 -6.57 6.54
CA ALA A 12 6.02 -6.66 7.89
C ALA A 12 5.88 -5.33 8.62
N VAL A 13 5.43 -5.38 9.86
CA VAL A 13 5.26 -4.20 10.72
C VAL A 13 5.86 -4.48 12.10
N LYS A 14 6.22 -3.42 12.83
CA LYS A 14 6.75 -3.56 14.18
C LYS A 14 5.65 -3.68 15.22
N ASP A 15 4.55 -2.97 15.02
CA ASP A 15 3.45 -2.88 15.98
C ASP A 15 2.12 -3.02 15.23
N LEU A 16 1.37 -4.09 15.54
CA LEU A 16 0.10 -4.36 14.88
C LEU A 16 -0.97 -3.30 15.19
N ALA A 17 -0.94 -2.69 16.37
CA ALA A 17 -1.90 -1.64 16.72
C ALA A 17 -1.68 -0.38 15.90
N VAL A 18 -0.43 0.02 15.71
CA VAL A 18 -0.07 1.16 14.85
C VAL A 18 -0.41 0.86 13.39
N ALA A 19 -0.06 -0.33 12.92
CA ALA A 19 -0.37 -0.76 11.56
C ALA A 19 -1.87 -0.77 11.31
N ARG A 20 -2.66 -1.20 12.28
CA ARG A 20 -4.12 -1.24 12.18
C ARG A 20 -4.72 0.14 11.92
N LYS A 21 -4.22 1.17 12.60
CA LYS A 21 -4.67 2.54 12.37
C LYS A 21 -4.41 3.00 10.94
N PHE A 22 -3.31 2.55 10.37
CA PHE A 22 -2.95 2.92 9.00
C PHE A 22 -3.72 2.08 7.97
N TYR A 23 -3.61 0.77 8.03
CA TYR A 23 -4.20 -0.10 7.00
C TYR A 23 -5.73 -0.12 7.04
N GLU A 24 -6.29 -0.15 8.23
CA GLU A 24 -7.74 -0.17 8.41
C GLU A 24 -8.32 1.25 8.45
N GLY A 25 -7.72 2.15 9.21
CA GLY A 25 -8.23 3.51 9.39
C GLY A 25 -7.91 4.43 8.23
N THR A 26 -6.65 4.53 7.81
CA THR A 26 -6.24 5.47 6.77
C THR A 26 -6.52 4.92 5.37
N LEU A 27 -6.10 3.69 5.07
CA LEU A 27 -6.32 3.08 3.77
C LEU A 27 -7.73 2.52 3.60
N GLY A 28 -8.42 2.24 4.68
CA GLY A 28 -9.79 1.73 4.61
C GLY A 28 -9.91 0.28 4.20
N LEU A 29 -8.87 -0.53 4.40
CA LEU A 29 -8.95 -1.96 4.15
C LEU A 29 -9.86 -2.61 5.20
N LYS A 30 -10.54 -3.70 4.81
CA LYS A 30 -11.44 -4.40 5.70
C LYS A 30 -10.70 -5.52 6.42
N VAL A 31 -10.82 -5.56 7.75
CA VAL A 31 -10.24 -6.65 8.51
C VAL A 31 -11.02 -7.94 8.23
N GLN A 32 -10.29 -9.01 7.92
CA GLN A 32 -10.87 -10.34 7.75
C GLN A 32 -10.62 -11.21 8.98
N ASP A 33 -9.42 -11.11 9.56
CA ASP A 33 -9.05 -11.87 10.75
C ASP A 33 -8.04 -11.06 11.58
N ASP A 34 -8.44 -10.65 12.77
CA ASP A 34 -7.58 -9.93 13.72
C ASP A 34 -7.42 -10.69 15.04
N SER A 35 -7.74 -11.99 15.06
CA SER A 35 -7.64 -12.82 16.27
C SER A 35 -6.21 -13.16 16.64
N GLY A 36 -5.27 -13.07 15.68
CA GLY A 36 -3.87 -13.39 15.92
C GLY A 36 -3.12 -12.26 16.63
N THR A 37 -2.13 -12.63 17.44
CA THR A 37 -1.25 -11.67 18.11
C THR A 37 -0.03 -11.29 17.28
N GLU A 38 0.28 -12.07 16.24
CA GLU A 38 1.46 -11.87 15.39
C GLU A 38 1.10 -11.44 13.97
N ALA A 39 -0.15 -11.60 13.55
CA ALA A 39 -0.57 -11.23 12.21
C ALA A 39 -2.06 -10.91 12.17
N HIS A 40 -2.42 -9.97 11.29
CA HIS A 40 -3.81 -9.68 10.92
C HIS A 40 -3.96 -9.89 9.42
N VAL A 41 -5.15 -10.30 9.00
CA VAL A 41 -5.47 -10.47 7.59
C VAL A 41 -6.49 -9.41 7.18
N TYR A 42 -6.18 -8.67 6.14
CA TYR A 42 -7.05 -7.67 5.55
C TYR A 42 -7.55 -8.12 4.18
N ARG A 43 -8.71 -7.64 3.82
CA ARG A 43 -9.30 -7.89 2.52
C ARG A 43 -9.42 -6.57 1.75
N SER A 44 -9.07 -6.64 0.47
CA SER A 44 -9.22 -5.52 -0.47
C SER A 44 -9.66 -6.09 -1.81
N GLY A 45 -10.88 -5.73 -2.25
CA GLY A 45 -11.48 -6.36 -3.43
C GLY A 45 -11.53 -7.89 -3.24
N ASP A 46 -11.02 -8.64 -4.20
CA ASP A 46 -10.95 -10.10 -4.15
C ASP A 46 -9.62 -10.62 -3.63
N THR A 47 -8.77 -9.73 -3.12
CA THR A 47 -7.44 -10.10 -2.65
C THR A 47 -7.32 -9.93 -1.14
N ARG A 48 -6.28 -10.51 -0.59
CA ARG A 48 -5.97 -10.44 0.83
C ARG A 48 -4.56 -9.94 1.04
N LEU A 49 -4.35 -9.30 2.18
CA LEU A 49 -3.06 -8.84 2.63
C LEU A 49 -2.83 -9.34 4.05
N ILE A 50 -1.69 -9.98 4.28
CA ILE A 50 -1.26 -10.36 5.62
C ILE A 50 -0.32 -9.29 6.14
N VAL A 51 -0.66 -8.70 7.29
CA VAL A 51 0.18 -7.75 8.00
C VAL A 51 0.71 -8.46 9.24
N TYR A 52 2.01 -8.66 9.34
CA TYR A 52 2.58 -9.44 10.44
C TYR A 52 3.74 -8.73 11.13
N ARG A 53 3.95 -9.10 12.39
CA ARG A 53 5.04 -8.52 13.18
C ARG A 53 6.38 -9.11 12.79
N SER A 54 7.36 -8.22 12.57
CA SER A 54 8.73 -8.62 12.31
C SER A 54 9.69 -7.50 12.70
N GLN A 55 10.83 -7.88 13.27
CA GLN A 55 11.91 -6.94 13.54
C GLN A 55 12.53 -6.37 12.27
N TYR A 56 12.28 -6.97 11.12
CA TYR A 56 12.80 -6.52 9.82
C TYR A 56 11.85 -5.58 9.09
N ALA A 57 10.79 -5.12 9.76
CA ALA A 57 9.83 -4.18 9.17
C ALA A 57 10.53 -2.91 8.70
N GLY A 58 10.15 -2.43 7.51
CA GLY A 58 10.66 -1.18 6.97
C GLY A 58 12.09 -1.24 6.44
N THR A 59 12.69 -2.41 6.34
CA THR A 59 14.06 -2.55 5.82
C THR A 59 14.12 -2.64 4.30
N ASN A 60 13.01 -2.96 3.65
CA ASN A 60 12.92 -2.99 2.20
C ASN A 60 12.87 -1.57 1.64
N GLN A 61 13.70 -1.29 0.63
CA GLN A 61 13.75 0.02 -0.01
C GLN A 61 13.05 0.04 -1.38
N ALA A 62 12.37 -1.03 -1.74
CA ALA A 62 11.60 -1.13 -2.97
C ALA A 62 10.10 -1.16 -2.66
N THR A 63 9.27 -1.03 -3.69
CA THR A 63 7.82 -1.16 -3.53
C THR A 63 7.47 -2.52 -2.94
N GLY A 64 6.74 -2.51 -1.83
CA GLY A 64 6.28 -3.72 -1.17
C GLY A 64 4.91 -4.19 -1.63
N LEU A 65 4.04 -3.25 -1.98
CA LEU A 65 2.68 -3.52 -2.45
C LEU A 65 2.30 -2.57 -3.57
N ASN A 66 1.49 -3.06 -4.50
CA ASN A 66 0.79 -2.23 -5.47
C ASN A 66 -0.71 -2.33 -5.20
N LEU A 67 -1.35 -1.17 -5.05
CA LEU A 67 -2.80 -1.07 -4.99
C LEU A 67 -3.27 -0.58 -6.36
N MET A 68 -4.01 -1.42 -7.06
CA MET A 68 -4.47 -1.13 -8.43
C MET A 68 -5.77 -0.33 -8.33
N VAL A 69 -5.69 0.98 -8.53
CA VAL A 69 -6.79 1.90 -8.25
C VAL A 69 -7.48 2.44 -9.51
N GLY A 70 -6.97 2.10 -10.69
CA GLY A 70 -7.62 2.46 -11.95
C GLY A 70 -7.73 3.95 -12.18
N ALA A 71 -8.86 4.38 -12.74
CA ALA A 71 -9.10 5.78 -13.09
C ALA A 71 -9.29 6.70 -11.90
N ASP A 72 -9.48 6.15 -10.68
CA ASP A 72 -9.74 6.94 -9.48
C ASP A 72 -8.48 7.45 -8.79
N ILE A 73 -7.30 7.26 -9.37
CA ILE A 73 -6.04 7.55 -8.70
C ILE A 73 -5.96 8.99 -8.17
N ASP A 74 -6.38 9.98 -8.93
CA ASP A 74 -6.30 11.38 -8.50
C ASP A 74 -7.20 11.65 -7.28
N GLY A 75 -8.40 11.09 -7.27
CA GLY A 75 -9.32 11.20 -6.14
C GLY A 75 -8.82 10.48 -4.90
N ILE A 76 -8.24 9.30 -5.08
CA ILE A 76 -7.68 8.51 -3.99
C ILE A 76 -6.49 9.24 -3.36
N VAL A 77 -5.60 9.78 -4.18
CA VAL A 77 -4.44 10.55 -3.69
C VAL A 77 -4.90 11.75 -2.87
N ARG A 78 -5.88 12.51 -3.37
CA ARG A 78 -6.43 13.65 -2.62
C ARG A 78 -7.04 13.21 -1.29
N GLY A 79 -7.83 12.15 -1.30
CA GLY A 79 -8.48 11.64 -0.10
C GLY A 79 -7.49 11.15 0.95
N LEU A 80 -6.43 10.47 0.53
CA LEU A 80 -5.38 10.01 1.43
C LEU A 80 -4.56 11.18 1.97
N ARG A 81 -4.25 12.17 1.14
CA ARG A 81 -3.58 13.38 1.59
C ARG A 81 -4.39 14.10 2.65
N ASP A 82 -5.70 14.18 2.48
CA ASP A 82 -6.61 14.79 3.47
C ASP A 82 -6.62 14.01 4.79
N ARG A 83 -6.26 12.74 4.76
CA ARG A 83 -6.11 11.89 5.96
C ARG A 83 -4.70 11.91 6.54
N GLY A 84 -3.83 12.80 6.04
CA GLY A 84 -2.48 12.98 6.56
C GLY A 84 -1.41 12.14 5.90
N VAL A 85 -1.71 11.44 4.82
CA VAL A 85 -0.71 10.68 4.08
C VAL A 85 0.21 11.64 3.33
N LYS A 86 1.52 11.44 3.49
CA LYS A 86 2.55 12.18 2.77
C LYS A 86 3.06 11.31 1.63
N PHE A 87 2.92 11.80 0.39
CA PHE A 87 3.38 11.07 -0.78
C PHE A 87 4.84 11.34 -1.08
N GLU A 88 5.53 10.30 -1.56
CA GLU A 88 6.93 10.37 -1.95
C GLU A 88 7.06 10.77 -3.42
N HIS A 89 8.14 11.47 -3.75
CA HIS A 89 8.44 11.80 -5.14
C HIS A 89 9.73 11.11 -5.53
N TYR A 90 9.68 10.31 -6.59
CA TYR A 90 10.84 9.60 -7.10
C TYR A 90 11.20 10.12 -8.50
N ASP A 91 12.48 10.17 -8.79
CA ASP A 91 12.96 10.55 -10.12
C ASP A 91 12.85 9.34 -11.05
N MET A 92 11.87 9.39 -11.95
CA MET A 92 11.60 8.30 -12.88
C MET A 92 11.77 8.81 -14.32
N PRO A 93 12.70 8.24 -15.10
CA PRO A 93 12.85 8.61 -16.51
C PRO A 93 11.53 8.43 -17.27
N GLY A 94 11.14 9.45 -18.04
CA GLY A 94 9.92 9.43 -18.83
C GLY A 94 8.64 9.77 -18.06
N ALA A 95 8.73 10.01 -16.76
CA ALA A 95 7.58 10.40 -15.96
C ALA A 95 7.55 11.91 -15.73
N LYS A 96 6.35 12.48 -15.73
CA LYS A 96 6.09 13.86 -15.37
C LYS A 96 5.34 13.89 -14.05
N LEU A 97 5.82 14.68 -13.09
CA LEU A 97 5.17 14.80 -11.80
C LEU A 97 4.04 15.82 -11.90
N GLU A 98 2.82 15.40 -11.59
CA GLU A 98 1.64 16.24 -11.49
C GLU A 98 1.11 16.15 -10.06
N GLY A 99 1.40 17.16 -9.22
CA GLY A 99 1.14 17.07 -7.79
C GLY A 99 1.96 15.95 -7.19
N ASP A 100 1.30 14.96 -6.61
CA ASP A 100 1.95 13.76 -6.04
C ASP A 100 1.93 12.56 -7.00
N VAL A 101 1.37 12.72 -8.19
CA VAL A 101 1.20 11.63 -9.14
C VAL A 101 2.26 11.70 -10.23
N HIS A 102 2.95 10.60 -10.43
CA HIS A 102 3.91 10.43 -11.50
C HIS A 102 3.17 9.94 -12.74
N VAL A 103 3.17 10.76 -13.80
CA VAL A 103 2.40 10.48 -15.02
C VAL A 103 3.35 9.99 -16.11
N MET A 104 3.07 8.81 -16.62
CA MET A 104 3.71 8.20 -17.79
C MET A 104 2.66 8.05 -18.89
N ALA A 105 3.06 7.62 -20.10
CA ALA A 105 2.20 7.63 -21.28
C ALA A 105 0.77 7.11 -21.03
N ASP A 106 0.63 5.96 -20.39
CA ASP A 106 -0.65 5.31 -20.14
C ASP A 106 -0.81 4.83 -18.70
N MET A 107 0.04 5.32 -17.79
CA MET A 107 0.07 4.86 -16.41
C MET A 107 0.33 6.03 -15.46
N LYS A 108 -0.32 6.01 -14.31
CA LYS A 108 -0.10 6.97 -13.22
C LYS A 108 0.25 6.21 -11.96
N ILE A 109 1.27 6.67 -11.25
CA ILE A 109 1.70 6.05 -10.00
C ILE A 109 1.93 7.11 -8.92
N ALA A 110 1.46 6.83 -7.71
CA ALA A 110 1.80 7.58 -6.51
C ALA A 110 2.34 6.61 -5.46
N TRP A 111 3.32 7.06 -4.67
CA TRP A 111 3.91 6.23 -3.62
C TRP A 111 3.78 6.90 -2.27
N CYS A 112 3.51 6.10 -1.24
CA CYS A 112 3.63 6.54 0.14
C CYS A 112 4.32 5.46 0.97
N LYS A 113 4.65 5.83 2.21
CA LYS A 113 5.19 4.88 3.18
C LYS A 113 4.16 4.62 4.26
N ASP A 114 4.12 3.39 4.75
CA ASP A 114 3.38 3.08 5.96
C ASP A 114 4.16 3.57 7.20
N PRO A 115 3.62 3.43 8.43
CA PRO A 115 4.32 3.91 9.63
C PRO A 115 5.71 3.31 9.86
N ASP A 116 5.99 2.12 9.31
CA ASP A 116 7.30 1.48 9.44
C ASP A 116 8.27 1.80 8.30
N GLY A 117 7.81 2.54 7.29
CA GLY A 117 8.61 2.86 6.12
C GLY A 117 8.45 1.89 4.96
N ASN A 118 7.50 0.96 5.02
CA ASN A 118 7.18 0.11 3.88
C ASN A 118 6.62 0.97 2.74
N ILE A 119 7.09 0.72 1.53
CA ILE A 119 6.73 1.52 0.36
C ILE A 119 5.54 0.90 -0.35
N LEU A 120 4.47 1.70 -0.49
CA LEU A 120 3.23 1.30 -1.15
C LEU A 120 3.04 2.13 -2.41
N ALA A 121 2.69 1.48 -3.51
CA ALA A 121 2.38 2.15 -4.77
C ALA A 121 0.89 2.09 -5.06
N PHE A 122 0.35 3.20 -5.53
CA PHE A 122 -1.02 3.30 -6.04
C PHE A 122 -0.91 3.45 -7.55
N VAL A 123 -1.43 2.47 -8.29
CA VAL A 123 -1.25 2.38 -9.74
C VAL A 123 -2.58 2.58 -10.43
N GLY A 124 -2.62 3.52 -11.36
CA GLY A 124 -3.83 3.87 -12.10
C GLY A 124 -3.55 4.23 -13.56
N SER A 125 -4.53 4.79 -14.17
CA SER A 125 -4.47 5.15 -15.59
C SER A 125 -5.11 6.50 -15.89
#